data_01d1a60c86a9f082b815e0a2261d897f
#
_entry.id   01d1a60c86a9f082b815e0a2261d897f
#
_cell.length_a   1.000
_cell.length_b   1.000
_cell.length_c   1.000
_cell.angle_alpha   90.00
_cell.angle_beta   90.00
_cell.angle_gamma   90.00
#
_symmetry.space_group_name_H-M   'P 1'
#
loop_
_entity.id
_entity.type
_entity.pdbx_description
1 polymer ?
#
loop_
_entity_poly.entity_id
_entity_poly.type
_entity_poly.pdbx_seq_one_letter_code
_entity_poly.pdbx_strand_id
1 'polypeptide(L)'
;MNKTANPKNAVVPTSADAKSKGAPAIPKWAVYLLGAVVVAVATFVIYRAVYHDWRDATCTASRTCAICGQTEGEALGHTWKDATCTKPKTCTVCGATEGKALGHDYPASVWVIDAESICTTAGSRHAACSRCGEVKTESLPLAAHTEGDWQVKTEASINSSGKSVPGAKVKRCTVCGKELETEQYSLSAEEIEASFKEQCGSPSYDDVARNPDDWEGRKVVFQGKVIQVMESSGAYTLRVNVTQGRYTWDNTILVYYAASSGSSRILEDDVMTFYGTMNGMYSYKSVLGATITVPLMKASYAE
;
A
#
# COMPACT_ATOMS: atom_id res chain seq x y z
N MET A 1 -44.48 4.93 -54.66
CA MET A 1 -45.84 5.47 -54.63
C MET A 1 -45.75 6.87 -55.21
N ASN A 2 -46.05 6.99 -56.46
CA ASN A 2 -47.24 7.54 -57.00
C ASN A 2 -47.36 9.06 -56.84
N LYS A 3 -47.56 9.87 -57.75
CA LYS A 3 -48.07 9.86 -59.17
C LYS A 3 -47.86 11.26 -59.74
N THR A 4 -47.21 11.40 -60.82
CA THR A 4 -47.84 11.73 -62.12
C THR A 4 -48.93 12.82 -62.11
N ALA A 5 -48.71 13.89 -62.80
CA ALA A 5 -49.63 14.21 -63.97
C ALA A 5 -49.21 15.54 -64.63
N ASN A 6 -48.85 15.45 -65.85
CA ASN A 6 -49.06 16.37 -67.02
C ASN A 6 -50.51 16.21 -67.42
N PRO A 7 -51.18 16.92 -68.37
CA PRO A 7 -50.71 17.94 -69.32
C PRO A 7 -51.78 19.00 -69.74
N LYS A 8 -51.42 19.73 -70.84
CA LYS A 8 -52.32 20.22 -71.94
C LYS A 8 -53.02 21.59 -71.70
N ASN A 9 -53.05 22.45 -72.56
CA ASN A 9 -53.24 22.63 -74.00
C ASN A 9 -53.37 24.15 -74.26
N ALA A 10 -52.63 24.67 -75.19
CA ALA A 10 -53.09 25.19 -76.44
C ALA A 10 -54.13 26.31 -76.39
N VAL A 11 -53.79 27.41 -77.00
CA VAL A 11 -54.54 28.01 -78.12
C VAL A 11 -53.74 29.19 -78.68
N VAL A 12 -53.46 29.12 -79.99
CA VAL A 12 -53.03 30.23 -80.86
C VAL A 12 -54.28 31.02 -81.25
N PRO A 13 -54.22 32.32 -81.39
CA PRO A 13 -54.87 32.98 -82.48
C PRO A 13 -53.95 33.78 -83.38
N THR A 14 -54.25 33.69 -84.62
CA THR A 14 -53.68 34.27 -85.82
C THR A 14 -53.93 35.78 -85.96
N SER A 15 -52.87 36.38 -86.56
CA SER A 15 -52.87 37.53 -87.49
C SER A 15 -53.82 38.72 -87.27
N ALA A 16 -53.25 39.90 -87.17
CA ALA A 16 -53.67 41.02 -88.04
C ALA A 16 -52.61 42.14 -88.03
N ASP A 17 -52.25 42.51 -89.21
CA ASP A 17 -51.64 43.77 -89.67
C ASP A 17 -51.36 44.90 -88.66
N ALA A 18 -50.13 45.34 -88.51
CA ALA A 18 -49.77 46.71 -88.17
C ALA A 18 -48.57 47.21 -88.92
N LYS A 19 -48.77 48.17 -89.69
CA LYS A 19 -47.91 49.05 -90.48
C LYS A 19 -46.51 49.27 -89.93
N SER A 20 -45.52 49.15 -90.82
CA SER A 20 -44.11 49.61 -90.62
C SER A 20 -44.07 51.11 -90.33
N LYS A 21 -43.73 51.46 -89.13
CA LYS A 21 -43.16 52.78 -88.81
C LYS A 21 -41.69 52.63 -88.90
N GLY A 22 -41.07 53.41 -89.79
CA GLY A 22 -39.60 53.44 -89.96
C GLY A 22 -38.86 53.62 -88.65
N ALA A 23 -37.85 52.83 -88.50
CA ALA A 23 -36.95 52.93 -87.34
C ALA A 23 -36.31 54.35 -87.28
N PRO A 24 -36.26 55.04 -86.14
CA PRO A 24 -35.62 56.31 -86.08
C PRO A 24 -34.11 56.18 -86.39
N ALA A 25 -33.65 57.02 -87.27
CA ALA A 25 -32.24 57.04 -87.69
C ALA A 25 -31.34 57.21 -86.47
N ILE A 26 -30.44 56.27 -86.25
CA ILE A 26 -29.46 56.33 -85.14
C ILE A 26 -28.59 57.58 -85.31
N PRO A 27 -28.54 58.51 -84.39
CA PRO A 27 -27.75 59.72 -84.54
C PRO A 27 -26.23 59.35 -84.65
N LYS A 28 -25.52 60.06 -85.51
CA LYS A 28 -24.09 59.74 -85.78
C LYS A 28 -23.21 59.66 -84.54
N TRP A 29 -23.51 60.41 -83.51
CA TRP A 29 -22.79 60.31 -82.26
C TRP A 29 -22.99 58.96 -81.56
N ALA A 30 -24.15 58.33 -81.68
CA ALA A 30 -24.42 57.02 -81.08
C ALA A 30 -23.64 55.88 -81.78
N VAL A 31 -23.45 56.04 -83.13
CA VAL A 31 -22.59 55.09 -83.87
C VAL A 31 -21.13 55.21 -83.48
N TYR A 32 -20.64 56.43 -83.20
CA TYR A 32 -19.28 56.62 -82.69
C TYR A 32 -19.12 56.11 -81.30
N LEU A 33 -20.11 56.30 -80.39
CA LEU A 33 -20.08 55.75 -79.06
C LEU A 33 -20.10 54.21 -79.09
N LEU A 34 -20.97 53.60 -79.89
CA LEU A 34 -20.98 52.14 -80.06
C LEU A 34 -19.64 51.66 -80.62
N GLY A 35 -19.08 52.35 -81.62
CA GLY A 35 -17.75 52.05 -82.12
C GLY A 35 -16.65 52.13 -81.07
N ALA A 36 -16.65 53.18 -80.26
CA ALA A 36 -15.69 53.34 -79.14
C ALA A 36 -15.82 52.26 -78.06
N VAL A 37 -17.05 51.91 -77.73
CA VAL A 37 -17.33 50.80 -76.80
C VAL A 37 -16.86 49.47 -77.40
N VAL A 38 -17.13 49.20 -78.65
CA VAL A 38 -16.66 47.97 -79.34
C VAL A 38 -15.13 47.92 -79.39
N VAL A 39 -14.45 49.01 -79.69
CA VAL A 39 -12.98 49.08 -79.65
C VAL A 39 -12.44 48.92 -78.24
N ALA A 40 -13.05 49.55 -77.26
CA ALA A 40 -12.64 49.40 -75.85
C ALA A 40 -12.84 47.95 -75.36
N VAL A 41 -13.96 47.32 -75.70
CA VAL A 41 -14.18 45.92 -75.34
C VAL A 41 -13.26 44.99 -76.12
N ALA A 42 -13.02 45.23 -77.43
CA ALA A 42 -12.07 44.44 -78.22
C ALA A 42 -10.63 44.58 -77.68
N THR A 43 -10.20 45.81 -77.37
CA THR A 43 -8.86 46.02 -76.71
C THR A 43 -8.75 45.40 -75.35
N PHE A 44 -9.81 45.45 -74.55
CA PHE A 44 -9.86 44.77 -73.26
C PHE A 44 -9.80 43.25 -73.38
N VAL A 45 -10.51 42.70 -74.34
CA VAL A 45 -10.48 41.24 -74.59
C VAL A 45 -9.12 40.83 -75.18
N ILE A 46 -8.54 41.58 -76.11
CA ILE A 46 -7.18 41.34 -76.63
C ILE A 46 -6.12 41.49 -75.48
N TYR A 47 -6.26 42.52 -74.68
CA TYR A 47 -5.36 42.71 -73.53
C TYR A 47 -5.40 41.50 -72.57
N ARG A 48 -6.60 41.00 -72.23
CA ARG A 48 -6.77 39.80 -71.42
C ARG A 48 -6.27 38.52 -72.12
N ALA A 49 -6.29 38.46 -73.43
CA ALA A 49 -5.83 37.28 -74.17
C ALA A 49 -4.31 37.28 -74.44
N VAL A 50 -3.66 38.47 -74.45
CA VAL A 50 -2.25 38.61 -74.80
C VAL A 50 -1.36 38.87 -73.57
N TYR A 51 -1.86 39.65 -72.65
CA TYR A 51 -1.13 39.97 -71.41
C TYR A 51 -1.54 39.05 -70.28
N HIS A 52 -0.59 38.17 -69.89
CA HIS A 52 -0.74 37.26 -68.74
C HIS A 52 0.17 37.73 -67.60
N ASP A 53 -0.45 38.06 -66.47
CA ASP A 53 0.24 38.26 -65.17
C ASP A 53 0.16 36.94 -64.37
N TRP A 54 1.20 36.16 -64.51
CA TRP A 54 1.24 34.81 -63.94
C TRP A 54 1.68 34.85 -62.48
N ARG A 55 0.83 34.30 -61.63
CA ARG A 55 1.18 33.95 -60.29
C ARG A 55 1.76 32.53 -60.29
N ASP A 56 2.87 32.36 -59.61
CA ASP A 56 3.56 31.08 -59.56
C ASP A 56 2.67 29.97 -58.99
N ALA A 57 2.93 28.75 -59.43
CA ALA A 57 2.27 27.56 -58.89
C ALA A 57 2.59 27.39 -57.40
N THR A 58 1.56 26.96 -56.66
CA THR A 58 1.71 26.60 -55.24
C THR A 58 1.68 25.10 -55.09
N CYS A 59 1.82 24.60 -53.89
CA CYS A 59 1.73 23.15 -53.63
C CYS A 59 0.38 22.57 -54.06
N THR A 60 -0.71 23.35 -54.04
CA THR A 60 -2.10 22.88 -54.28
C THR A 60 -2.74 23.50 -55.52
N ALA A 61 -2.14 24.49 -56.11
CA ALA A 61 -2.71 25.16 -57.29
C ALA A 61 -1.65 25.34 -58.38
N SER A 62 -2.05 25.14 -59.63
CA SER A 62 -1.26 25.41 -60.80
C SER A 62 -0.99 26.92 -60.97
N ARG A 63 -0.01 27.29 -61.78
CA ARG A 63 0.26 28.66 -62.16
C ARG A 63 -0.99 29.28 -62.75
N THR A 64 -1.39 30.44 -62.23
CA THR A 64 -2.68 31.05 -62.59
C THR A 64 -2.47 32.50 -63.02
N CYS A 65 -3.04 32.88 -64.18
CA CYS A 65 -3.01 34.27 -64.62
C CYS A 65 -3.97 35.12 -63.78
N ALA A 66 -3.44 36.19 -63.14
CA ALA A 66 -4.23 37.12 -62.31
C ALA A 66 -5.24 37.94 -63.14
N ILE A 67 -5.01 38.09 -64.47
CA ILE A 67 -5.87 38.89 -65.36
C ILE A 67 -6.99 38.07 -65.94
N CYS A 68 -6.72 36.90 -66.53
CA CYS A 68 -7.70 36.11 -67.27
C CYS A 68 -8.16 34.83 -66.56
N GLY A 69 -7.48 34.43 -65.45
CA GLY A 69 -7.83 33.21 -64.72
C GLY A 69 -7.40 31.89 -65.38
N GLN A 70 -6.68 31.97 -66.54
CA GLN A 70 -6.15 30.78 -67.19
C GLN A 70 -5.09 30.13 -66.26
N THR A 71 -5.05 28.79 -66.28
CA THR A 71 -4.08 27.99 -65.54
C THR A 71 -3.09 27.33 -66.50
N GLU A 72 -1.85 27.21 -66.13
CA GLU A 72 -0.78 26.56 -66.87
C GLU A 72 0.03 25.62 -65.99
N GLY A 73 0.30 24.44 -66.52
CA GLY A 73 1.04 23.42 -65.77
C GLY A 73 0.21 22.76 -64.67
N GLU A 74 0.88 22.07 -63.77
CA GLU A 74 0.29 21.39 -62.62
C GLU A 74 0.69 22.07 -61.30
N ALA A 75 -0.04 21.80 -60.21
CA ALA A 75 0.38 22.20 -58.89
C ALA A 75 1.74 21.56 -58.54
N LEU A 76 2.58 22.27 -57.78
CA LEU A 76 3.92 21.78 -57.42
C LEU A 76 3.91 20.50 -56.57
N GLY A 77 2.76 20.19 -56.00
CA GLY A 77 2.67 19.12 -54.98
C GLY A 77 3.33 19.52 -53.68
N HIS A 78 3.28 18.63 -52.69
CA HIS A 78 3.91 18.88 -51.41
C HIS A 78 5.26 18.16 -51.32
N THR A 79 6.29 18.87 -50.87
CA THR A 79 7.57 18.29 -50.47
C THR A 79 7.57 18.06 -48.99
N TRP A 80 7.34 16.81 -48.61
CA TRP A 80 7.15 16.45 -47.21
C TRP A 80 8.45 16.19 -46.49
N LYS A 81 8.55 16.77 -45.30
CA LYS A 81 9.50 16.38 -44.26
C LYS A 81 8.77 15.42 -43.31
N ASP A 82 9.39 14.29 -42.99
CA ASP A 82 8.78 13.26 -42.14
C ASP A 82 8.42 13.77 -40.76
N ALA A 83 7.38 13.14 -40.16
CA ALA A 83 6.98 13.42 -38.78
C ALA A 83 8.09 13.08 -37.80
N THR A 84 8.21 13.89 -36.77
CA THR A 84 9.10 13.66 -35.64
C THR A 84 8.28 13.30 -34.39
N CYS A 85 8.94 13.05 -33.29
CA CYS A 85 8.24 12.80 -32.02
C CYS A 85 7.28 13.93 -31.64
N THR A 86 7.62 15.19 -31.98
CA THR A 86 6.88 16.38 -31.54
C THR A 86 6.15 17.11 -32.65
N LYS A 87 6.47 16.82 -33.93
CA LYS A 87 5.88 17.51 -35.07
C LYS A 87 5.29 16.52 -36.06
N PRO A 88 4.13 16.84 -36.67
CA PRO A 88 3.56 16.04 -37.73
C PRO A 88 4.40 16.18 -39.02
N LYS A 89 4.16 15.32 -40.00
CA LYS A 89 4.69 15.43 -41.34
C LYS A 89 4.34 16.81 -41.91
N THR A 90 5.31 17.57 -42.34
CA THR A 90 5.12 18.99 -42.70
C THR A 90 5.74 19.29 -44.06
N CYS A 91 4.96 19.95 -44.95
CA CYS A 91 5.47 20.40 -46.23
C CYS A 91 6.51 21.52 -46.00
N THR A 92 7.71 21.37 -46.59
CA THR A 92 8.80 22.33 -46.46
C THR A 92 8.56 23.61 -47.25
N VAL A 93 7.61 23.63 -48.21
CA VAL A 93 7.31 24.76 -49.06
C VAL A 93 6.18 25.60 -48.50
N CYS A 94 5.04 24.97 -48.13
CA CYS A 94 3.83 25.71 -47.74
C CYS A 94 3.45 25.56 -46.25
N GLY A 95 4.16 24.74 -45.50
CA GLY A 95 3.89 24.55 -44.08
C GLY A 95 2.64 23.64 -43.78
N ALA A 96 1.98 23.15 -44.80
CA ALA A 96 0.84 22.20 -44.59
C ALA A 96 1.31 20.99 -43.82
N THR A 97 0.43 20.47 -42.98
CA THR A 97 0.72 19.30 -42.15
C THR A 97 -0.16 18.13 -42.52
N GLU A 98 0.38 16.90 -42.40
CA GLU A 98 -0.34 15.65 -42.64
C GLU A 98 -0.12 14.69 -41.46
N GLY A 99 -1.20 14.12 -40.96
CA GLY A 99 -1.18 13.21 -39.83
C GLY A 99 -0.94 13.88 -38.46
N LYS A 100 -0.35 13.15 -37.55
CA LYS A 100 0.01 13.63 -36.20
C LYS A 100 1.50 13.42 -35.92
N ALA A 101 2.04 14.10 -34.91
CA ALA A 101 3.36 13.80 -34.38
C ALA A 101 3.45 12.33 -33.95
N LEU A 102 4.62 11.71 -34.13
CA LEU A 102 4.82 10.28 -33.82
C LEU A 102 4.73 9.97 -32.32
N GLY A 103 4.90 11.00 -31.48
CA GLY A 103 5.04 10.84 -30.04
C GLY A 103 6.42 10.26 -29.65
N HIS A 104 6.72 10.26 -28.37
CA HIS A 104 7.91 9.61 -27.86
C HIS A 104 7.62 8.13 -27.61
N ASP A 105 8.64 7.31 -27.81
CA ASP A 105 8.57 5.85 -27.66
C ASP A 105 9.61 5.42 -26.63
N TYR A 106 9.11 4.89 -25.48
CA TYR A 106 9.92 4.43 -24.35
C TYR A 106 9.60 2.96 -24.06
N PRO A 107 10.11 2.02 -24.88
CA PRO A 107 9.86 0.60 -24.65
C PRO A 107 10.43 0.15 -23.30
N ALA A 108 9.85 -0.90 -22.72
CA ALA A 108 10.24 -1.39 -21.40
C ALA A 108 11.74 -1.71 -21.27
N SER A 109 12.36 -2.13 -22.36
CA SER A 109 13.78 -2.52 -22.40
C SER A 109 14.78 -1.37 -22.32
N VAL A 110 14.34 -0.11 -22.46
CA VAL A 110 15.25 1.06 -22.43
C VAL A 110 15.25 1.79 -21.09
N TRP A 111 14.44 1.34 -20.12
CA TRP A 111 14.41 1.92 -18.79
C TRP A 111 15.61 1.48 -17.96
N VAL A 112 16.33 2.43 -17.42
CA VAL A 112 17.48 2.26 -16.54
C VAL A 112 17.10 2.77 -15.15
N ILE A 113 17.37 1.97 -14.12
CA ILE A 113 17.16 2.38 -12.73
C ILE A 113 18.33 3.26 -12.32
N ASP A 114 18.03 4.49 -11.89
CA ASP A 114 19.03 5.44 -11.38
C ASP A 114 19.22 5.29 -9.88
N ALA A 115 18.10 5.05 -9.18
CA ALA A 115 18.10 4.82 -7.75
C ALA A 115 17.03 3.77 -7.41
N GLU A 116 17.42 2.75 -6.65
CA GLU A 116 16.49 1.77 -6.12
C GLU A 116 15.58 2.41 -5.08
N SER A 117 14.31 1.99 -5.06
CA SER A 117 13.37 2.41 -4.02
C SER A 117 13.58 1.61 -2.74
N ILE A 118 13.54 2.30 -1.61
CA ILE A 118 13.45 1.67 -0.29
C ILE A 118 12.14 2.11 0.37
N CYS A 119 11.82 1.55 1.53
CA CYS A 119 10.55 1.85 2.21
C CYS A 119 10.43 3.30 2.72
N THR A 120 11.50 4.08 2.71
CA THR A 120 11.55 5.49 3.14
C THR A 120 11.85 6.47 2.02
N THR A 121 12.37 5.99 0.90
CA THR A 121 12.80 6.84 -0.21
C THR A 121 12.35 6.24 -1.53
N ALA A 122 11.65 7.04 -2.33
CA ALA A 122 11.27 6.68 -3.68
C ALA A 122 12.50 6.51 -4.56
N GLY A 123 12.49 5.51 -5.40
CA GLY A 123 13.51 5.32 -6.42
C GLY A 123 13.27 6.21 -7.63
N SER A 124 14.16 6.14 -8.59
CA SER A 124 14.03 6.81 -9.88
C SER A 124 14.56 5.96 -11.01
N ARG A 125 13.99 6.16 -12.18
CA ARG A 125 14.45 5.56 -13.43
C ARG A 125 14.35 6.55 -14.58
N HIS A 126 15.16 6.38 -15.58
CA HIS A 126 15.07 7.13 -16.81
C HIS A 126 15.04 6.24 -18.04
N ALA A 127 14.56 6.79 -19.13
CA ALA A 127 14.64 6.15 -20.44
C ALA A 127 14.88 7.19 -21.52
N ALA A 128 15.65 6.84 -22.55
CA ALA A 128 15.79 7.66 -23.74
C ALA A 128 14.77 7.20 -24.81
N CYS A 129 14.11 8.17 -25.44
CA CYS A 129 13.21 7.88 -26.54
C CYS A 129 13.97 7.17 -27.67
N SER A 130 13.46 6.02 -28.13
CA SER A 130 14.07 5.22 -29.20
C SER A 130 14.19 5.95 -30.53
N ARG A 131 13.40 7.03 -30.76
CA ARG A 131 13.35 7.78 -32.02
C ARG A 131 14.19 9.06 -31.98
N CYS A 132 14.22 9.79 -30.87
CA CYS A 132 14.84 11.09 -30.80
C CYS A 132 15.88 11.25 -29.69
N GLY A 133 16.02 10.27 -28.80
CA GLY A 133 16.97 10.32 -27.69
C GLY A 133 16.53 11.20 -26.51
N GLU A 134 15.35 11.82 -26.57
CA GLU A 134 14.85 12.63 -25.44
C GLU A 134 14.68 11.77 -24.20
N VAL A 135 15.24 12.23 -23.07
CA VAL A 135 15.24 11.49 -21.81
C VAL A 135 14.00 11.84 -21.01
N LYS A 136 13.29 10.80 -20.57
CA LYS A 136 12.18 10.88 -19.61
C LYS A 136 12.62 10.26 -18.29
N THR A 137 12.40 10.96 -17.19
CA THR A 137 12.65 10.45 -15.84
C THR A 137 11.31 10.18 -15.14
N GLU A 138 11.23 9.08 -14.42
CA GLU A 138 10.06 8.71 -13.62
C GLU A 138 10.49 8.34 -12.20
N SER A 139 9.66 8.71 -11.23
CA SER A 139 9.82 8.26 -9.84
C SER A 139 9.23 6.86 -9.68
N LEU A 140 9.95 5.99 -9.00
CA LEU A 140 9.45 4.68 -8.58
C LEU A 140 8.76 4.79 -7.22
N PRO A 141 7.68 4.04 -6.97
CA PRO A 141 7.03 4.04 -5.67
C PRO A 141 7.96 3.55 -4.57
N LEU A 142 7.64 3.88 -3.32
CA LEU A 142 8.35 3.32 -2.16
C LEU A 142 8.27 1.79 -2.18
N ALA A 143 9.36 1.14 -1.82
CA ALA A 143 9.37 -0.31 -1.61
C ALA A 143 8.54 -0.68 -0.37
N ALA A 144 8.05 -1.91 -0.32
CA ALA A 144 7.41 -2.45 0.88
C ALA A 144 8.40 -2.52 2.05
N HIS A 145 7.87 -2.50 3.27
CA HIS A 145 8.70 -2.75 4.45
C HIS A 145 9.13 -4.22 4.48
N THR A 146 10.40 -4.46 4.80
CA THR A 146 10.95 -5.81 4.99
C THR A 146 10.86 -6.17 6.46
N GLU A 147 10.10 -7.21 6.78
CA GLU A 147 9.94 -7.67 8.16
C GLU A 147 11.24 -8.27 8.70
N GLY A 148 11.57 -7.92 9.93
CA GLY A 148 12.60 -8.58 10.72
C GLY A 148 12.00 -9.59 11.68
N ASP A 149 12.86 -10.24 12.47
CA ASP A 149 12.47 -11.20 13.50
C ASP A 149 11.76 -10.53 14.68
N TRP A 150 11.03 -11.34 15.44
CA TRP A 150 10.42 -10.90 16.69
C TRP A 150 11.48 -10.48 17.71
N GLN A 151 11.35 -9.30 18.26
CA GLN A 151 12.19 -8.76 19.31
C GLN A 151 11.35 -8.45 20.53
N VAL A 152 11.86 -8.71 21.72
CA VAL A 152 11.17 -8.33 22.95
C VAL A 152 11.19 -6.80 23.07
N LYS A 153 9.99 -6.22 23.17
CA LYS A 153 9.77 -4.80 23.42
C LYS A 153 9.61 -4.52 24.90
N THR A 154 8.90 -5.39 25.59
CA THR A 154 8.67 -5.35 27.02
C THR A 154 8.65 -6.77 27.55
N GLU A 155 9.45 -7.06 28.57
CA GLU A 155 9.47 -8.38 29.19
C GLU A 155 8.15 -8.67 29.91
N ALA A 156 7.68 -9.92 29.80
CA ALA A 156 6.62 -10.40 30.67
C ALA A 156 7.14 -10.54 32.10
N SER A 157 6.32 -10.26 33.08
CA SER A 157 6.71 -10.30 34.49
C SER A 157 5.65 -10.99 35.34
N ILE A 158 5.97 -11.20 36.62
CA ILE A 158 5.05 -11.76 37.61
C ILE A 158 4.71 -10.65 38.62
N ASN A 159 3.41 -10.39 38.82
CA ASN A 159 2.96 -9.41 39.79
C ASN A 159 3.04 -9.97 41.22
N SER A 160 2.78 -9.12 42.24
CA SER A 160 2.77 -9.49 43.65
C SER A 160 1.77 -10.62 44.03
N SER A 161 0.78 -10.83 43.17
CA SER A 161 -0.22 -11.92 43.31
C SER A 161 0.19 -13.22 42.62
N GLY A 162 1.40 -13.31 42.06
CA GLY A 162 1.91 -14.50 41.39
C GLY A 162 1.35 -14.70 39.97
N LYS A 163 0.67 -13.69 39.37
CA LYS A 163 0.09 -13.78 38.01
C LYS A 163 1.03 -13.15 37.01
N SER A 164 1.09 -13.74 35.82
CA SER A 164 1.80 -13.16 34.68
C SER A 164 1.21 -11.81 34.30
N VAL A 165 2.08 -10.81 34.15
CA VAL A 165 1.80 -9.54 33.50
C VAL A 165 2.34 -9.66 32.09
N PRO A 166 1.50 -9.50 31.07
CA PRO A 166 1.92 -9.68 29.68
C PRO A 166 3.08 -8.74 29.30
N GLY A 167 4.05 -9.30 28.60
CA GLY A 167 5.06 -8.58 27.85
C GLY A 167 4.59 -8.32 26.42
N ALA A 168 5.43 -7.67 25.64
CA ALA A 168 5.19 -7.40 24.23
C ALA A 168 6.41 -7.74 23.39
N LYS A 169 6.18 -8.38 22.23
CA LYS A 169 7.17 -8.58 21.18
C LYS A 169 6.79 -7.71 19.99
N VAL A 170 7.76 -7.29 19.22
CA VAL A 170 7.58 -6.42 18.07
C VAL A 170 8.42 -6.90 16.90
N LYS A 171 7.84 -6.89 15.70
CA LYS A 171 8.60 -6.98 14.44
C LYS A 171 8.86 -5.58 13.92
N ARG A 172 10.08 -5.33 13.52
CA ARG A 172 10.49 -4.05 12.94
C ARG A 172 10.98 -4.23 11.52
N CYS A 173 10.75 -3.21 10.70
CA CYS A 173 11.37 -3.18 9.38
C CYS A 173 12.89 -3.17 9.51
N THR A 174 13.57 -4.11 8.85
CA THR A 174 15.04 -4.23 8.86
C THR A 174 15.74 -3.04 8.23
N VAL A 175 15.03 -2.26 7.38
CA VAL A 175 15.59 -1.11 6.65
C VAL A 175 15.39 0.20 7.42
N CYS A 176 14.18 0.46 7.96
CA CYS A 176 13.85 1.76 8.56
C CYS A 176 13.52 1.69 10.05
N GLY A 177 13.47 0.51 10.66
CA GLY A 177 13.16 0.34 12.08
C GLY A 177 11.69 0.55 12.46
N LYS A 178 10.81 0.88 11.51
CA LYS A 178 9.38 1.08 11.79
C LYS A 178 8.77 -0.18 12.38
N GLU A 179 7.98 -0.03 13.45
CA GLU A 179 7.20 -1.13 14.01
C GLU A 179 6.12 -1.55 13.02
N LEU A 180 6.09 -2.84 12.69
CA LEU A 180 5.17 -3.42 11.71
C LEU A 180 4.08 -4.22 12.38
N GLU A 181 4.46 -5.00 13.40
CA GLU A 181 3.57 -5.89 14.11
C GLU A 181 3.95 -5.90 15.59
N THR A 182 2.95 -6.00 16.47
CA THR A 182 3.16 -6.12 17.92
C THR A 182 2.28 -7.25 18.44
N GLU A 183 2.86 -8.16 19.21
CA GLU A 183 2.17 -9.28 19.85
C GLU A 183 2.41 -9.26 21.35
N GLN A 184 1.37 -9.54 22.12
CA GLN A 184 1.49 -9.75 23.55
C GLN A 184 1.82 -11.21 23.86
N TYR A 185 2.66 -11.46 24.85
CA TYR A 185 2.95 -12.80 25.34
C TYR A 185 2.94 -12.81 26.87
N SER A 186 2.63 -13.96 27.44
CA SER A 186 2.60 -14.17 28.89
C SER A 186 3.52 -15.31 29.24
N LEU A 187 4.03 -15.31 30.46
CA LEU A 187 4.79 -16.44 31.00
C LEU A 187 3.89 -17.67 31.08
N SER A 188 4.42 -18.82 30.74
CA SER A 188 3.77 -20.12 30.94
C SER A 188 3.70 -20.48 32.43
N ALA A 189 2.90 -21.48 32.76
CA ALA A 189 2.81 -21.98 34.13
C ALA A 189 4.16 -22.50 34.65
N GLU A 190 4.90 -23.18 33.77
CA GLU A 190 6.22 -23.72 34.07
C GLU A 190 7.27 -22.61 34.33
N GLU A 191 7.24 -21.53 33.54
CA GLU A 191 8.12 -20.37 33.73
C GLU A 191 7.80 -19.63 35.03
N ILE A 192 6.50 -19.50 35.37
CA ILE A 192 6.05 -18.92 36.63
C ILE A 192 6.52 -19.77 37.82
N GLU A 193 6.35 -21.08 37.73
CA GLU A 193 6.80 -22.04 38.76
C GLU A 193 8.32 -21.99 38.91
N ALA A 194 9.08 -22.06 37.85
CA ALA A 194 10.54 -21.98 37.85
C ALA A 194 11.04 -20.68 38.55
N SER A 195 10.44 -19.55 38.14
CA SER A 195 10.75 -18.24 38.75
C SER A 195 10.40 -18.17 40.22
N PHE A 196 9.31 -18.82 40.66
CA PHE A 196 8.95 -18.91 42.07
C PHE A 196 9.97 -19.73 42.84
N LYS A 197 10.34 -20.92 42.35
CA LYS A 197 11.30 -21.83 42.95
C LYS A 197 12.69 -21.19 43.12
N GLU A 198 13.13 -20.45 42.07
CA GLU A 198 14.40 -19.73 42.09
C GLU A 198 14.49 -18.66 43.20
N GLN A 199 13.35 -18.06 43.57
CA GLN A 199 13.26 -17.04 44.63
C GLN A 199 13.16 -17.64 46.03
N CYS A 200 13.03 -18.97 46.16
CA CYS A 200 12.90 -19.62 47.46
C CYS A 200 14.26 -19.72 48.18
N GLY A 201 14.33 -19.16 49.35
CA GLY A 201 15.46 -19.41 50.28
C GLY A 201 15.35 -20.78 50.93
N SER A 202 16.45 -21.36 51.34
CA SER A 202 16.50 -22.66 52.05
C SER A 202 16.94 -22.48 53.50
N PRO A 203 16.07 -21.96 54.40
CA PRO A 203 16.38 -21.82 55.81
C PRO A 203 16.46 -23.16 56.51
N SER A 204 17.19 -23.23 57.61
CA SER A 204 17.06 -24.34 58.55
C SER A 204 15.74 -24.23 59.36
N TYR A 205 15.32 -25.33 59.96
CA TYR A 205 14.17 -25.30 60.87
C TYR A 205 14.36 -24.30 61.99
N ASP A 206 15.58 -24.26 62.58
CA ASP A 206 15.92 -23.38 63.71
C ASP A 206 15.80 -21.89 63.31
N ASP A 207 16.12 -21.52 62.06
CA ASP A 207 15.99 -20.16 61.59
C ASP A 207 14.53 -19.69 61.64
N VAL A 208 13.61 -20.51 61.14
CA VAL A 208 12.18 -20.17 61.07
C VAL A 208 11.45 -20.35 62.41
N ALA A 209 11.89 -21.29 63.26
CA ALA A 209 11.28 -21.55 64.54
C ALA A 209 11.67 -20.53 65.61
N ARG A 210 12.93 -20.04 65.57
CA ARG A 210 13.47 -19.07 66.57
C ARG A 210 13.10 -17.63 66.19
N ASN A 211 13.00 -17.32 64.90
CA ASN A 211 12.76 -15.96 64.39
C ASN A 211 11.59 -15.95 63.36
N PRO A 212 10.39 -16.39 63.76
CA PRO A 212 9.27 -16.55 62.81
C PRO A 212 8.89 -15.25 62.09
N ASP A 213 8.98 -14.10 62.75
CA ASP A 213 8.64 -12.79 62.21
C ASP A 213 9.58 -12.39 61.07
N ASP A 214 10.87 -12.78 61.15
CA ASP A 214 11.84 -12.50 60.07
C ASP A 214 11.56 -13.29 58.80
N TRP A 215 10.85 -14.39 58.91
CA TRP A 215 10.52 -15.28 57.80
C TRP A 215 9.09 -15.14 57.29
N GLU A 216 8.22 -14.46 58.00
CA GLU A 216 6.82 -14.27 57.57
C GLU A 216 6.78 -13.59 56.21
N GLY A 217 6.02 -14.16 55.29
CA GLY A 217 5.87 -13.68 53.88
C GLY A 217 7.06 -14.01 52.96
N ARG A 218 8.18 -14.57 53.47
CA ARG A 218 9.31 -14.96 52.61
C ARG A 218 9.05 -16.28 51.91
N LYS A 219 9.51 -16.39 50.67
CA LYS A 219 9.49 -17.64 49.88
C LYS A 219 10.59 -18.57 50.38
N VAL A 220 10.23 -19.83 50.66
CA VAL A 220 11.14 -20.82 51.18
C VAL A 220 10.94 -22.17 50.52
N VAL A 221 11.95 -23.00 50.53
CA VAL A 221 11.92 -24.41 50.17
C VAL A 221 12.29 -25.28 51.33
N PHE A 222 11.49 -26.30 51.59
CA PHE A 222 11.79 -27.37 52.56
C PHE A 222 11.63 -28.72 51.90
N GLN A 223 12.60 -29.59 52.07
CA GLN A 223 12.44 -31.02 51.82
C GLN A 223 12.17 -31.70 53.15
N GLY A 224 11.21 -32.61 53.16
CA GLY A 224 10.90 -33.30 54.41
C GLY A 224 10.07 -34.53 54.20
N LYS A 225 9.96 -35.32 55.31
CA LYS A 225 9.13 -36.53 55.38
C LYS A 225 7.76 -36.18 55.94
N VAL A 226 6.72 -36.55 55.20
CA VAL A 226 5.31 -36.40 55.61
C VAL A 226 5.01 -37.39 56.69
N ILE A 227 4.63 -36.89 57.88
CA ILE A 227 4.32 -37.75 59.04
C ILE A 227 2.83 -37.78 59.38
N GLN A 228 2.04 -36.91 58.74
CA GLN A 228 0.59 -36.93 58.90
C GLN A 228 -0.03 -36.18 57.67
N VAL A 229 -1.08 -36.76 57.13
CA VAL A 229 -1.88 -36.21 56.04
C VAL A 229 -3.30 -35.95 56.49
N MET A 230 -3.79 -34.74 56.35
CA MET A 230 -5.20 -34.37 56.50
C MET A 230 -5.65 -33.76 55.18
N GLU A 231 -6.55 -34.48 54.49
CA GLU A 231 -7.04 -34.05 53.19
C GLU A 231 -8.49 -33.57 53.30
N SER A 232 -8.81 -32.44 52.72
CA SER A 232 -10.15 -31.90 52.67
C SER A 232 -10.35 -31.13 51.35
N SER A 233 -11.28 -31.60 50.53
CA SER A 233 -11.68 -30.94 49.28
C SER A 233 -10.51 -30.58 48.35
N GLY A 234 -9.50 -31.46 48.22
CA GLY A 234 -8.33 -31.26 47.37
C GLY A 234 -7.25 -30.37 47.95
N ALA A 235 -7.42 -29.94 49.18
CA ALA A 235 -6.37 -29.26 49.97
C ALA A 235 -5.80 -30.19 51.04
N TYR A 236 -4.50 -30.10 51.20
CA TYR A 236 -3.76 -30.89 52.22
C TYR A 236 -3.31 -30.00 53.37
N THR A 237 -3.44 -30.49 54.56
CA THR A 237 -2.75 -30.01 55.73
C THR A 237 -1.80 -31.11 56.17
N LEU A 238 -0.53 -30.90 55.99
CA LEU A 238 0.52 -31.88 56.20
C LEU A 238 1.38 -31.52 57.40
N ARG A 239 1.71 -32.52 58.22
CA ARG A 239 2.81 -32.41 59.17
C ARG A 239 4.06 -33.00 58.50
N VAL A 240 5.12 -32.21 58.37
CA VAL A 240 6.31 -32.59 57.63
C VAL A 240 7.53 -32.37 58.52
N ASN A 241 8.29 -33.43 58.73
CA ASN A 241 9.58 -33.35 59.42
C ASN A 241 10.66 -32.96 58.42
N VAL A 242 11.34 -31.84 58.68
CA VAL A 242 12.21 -31.18 57.68
C VAL A 242 13.71 -31.26 58.02
N THR A 243 14.06 -31.87 59.09
CA THR A 243 15.46 -32.12 59.45
C THR A 243 15.80 -33.58 59.37
N GLN A 244 16.61 -33.93 58.35
CA GLN A 244 17.05 -35.32 58.17
C GLN A 244 18.21 -35.65 59.07
N GLY A 245 18.02 -36.56 60.04
CA GLY A 245 19.07 -37.18 60.82
C GLY A 245 19.61 -38.44 60.13
N ARG A 246 20.45 -39.18 60.86
CA ARG A 246 21.07 -40.40 60.32
C ARG A 246 20.05 -41.50 60.05
N TYR A 247 18.98 -41.61 60.89
CA TYR A 247 17.98 -42.67 60.86
C TYR A 247 16.54 -42.11 60.99
N THR A 248 16.38 -40.84 61.31
CA THR A 248 15.07 -40.24 61.62
C THR A 248 14.93 -38.92 60.89
N TRP A 249 13.69 -38.47 60.75
CA TRP A 249 13.35 -37.13 60.39
C TRP A 249 12.75 -36.42 61.58
N ASP A 250 13.20 -35.23 61.88
CA ASP A 250 12.80 -34.47 63.05
C ASP A 250 12.41 -33.03 62.65
N ASN A 251 11.96 -32.23 63.62
CA ASN A 251 11.61 -30.82 63.43
C ASN A 251 10.41 -30.61 62.49
N THR A 252 9.24 -30.66 63.07
CA THR A 252 7.97 -30.60 62.33
C THR A 252 7.57 -29.20 61.93
N ILE A 253 7.26 -28.96 60.68
CA ILE A 253 6.50 -27.81 60.19
C ILE A 253 5.08 -28.25 59.78
N LEU A 254 4.14 -27.31 59.76
CA LEU A 254 2.80 -27.52 59.16
C LEU A 254 2.81 -26.93 57.76
N VAL A 255 2.38 -27.72 56.76
CA VAL A 255 2.32 -27.31 55.39
C VAL A 255 0.87 -27.33 54.92
N TYR A 256 0.37 -26.16 54.48
CA TYR A 256 -0.88 -26.08 53.73
C TYR A 256 -0.59 -26.14 52.23
N TYR A 257 -1.15 -27.07 51.52
CA TYR A 257 -0.96 -27.28 50.10
C TYR A 257 -2.27 -27.55 49.36
N ALA A 258 -2.59 -26.79 48.38
CA ALA A 258 -3.72 -27.07 47.48
C ALA A 258 -3.16 -27.73 46.23
N ALA A 259 -3.47 -29.03 46.06
CA ALA A 259 -2.98 -29.79 44.94
C ALA A 259 -3.59 -29.28 43.62
N SER A 260 -2.78 -29.25 42.59
CA SER A 260 -3.25 -28.99 41.21
C SER A 260 -4.05 -30.18 40.70
N SER A 261 -4.97 -29.95 39.79
CA SER A 261 -5.72 -31.02 39.13
C SER A 261 -4.75 -31.99 38.43
N GLY A 262 -4.83 -33.28 38.77
CA GLY A 262 -3.97 -34.32 38.22
C GLY A 262 -2.70 -34.62 39.00
N SER A 263 -2.42 -33.91 40.11
CA SER A 263 -1.33 -34.28 41.01
C SER A 263 -1.54 -35.62 41.68
N SER A 264 -0.47 -36.37 41.91
CA SER A 264 -0.51 -37.61 42.69
C SER A 264 -0.94 -37.30 44.12
N ARG A 265 -1.66 -38.27 44.75
CA ARG A 265 -2.08 -38.17 46.13
C ARG A 265 -0.86 -38.24 47.03
N ILE A 266 -0.77 -37.36 48.04
CA ILE A 266 0.28 -37.35 49.03
C ILE A 266 -0.09 -38.36 50.14
N LEU A 267 0.86 -39.20 50.50
CA LEU A 267 0.71 -40.20 51.54
C LEU A 267 1.66 -39.95 52.74
N GLU A 268 1.35 -40.57 53.86
CA GLU A 268 2.29 -40.64 54.99
C GLU A 268 3.55 -41.42 54.57
N ASP A 269 4.68 -41.06 55.09
CA ASP A 269 6.01 -41.53 54.76
C ASP A 269 6.60 -41.03 53.44
N ASP A 270 5.87 -40.26 52.59
CA ASP A 270 6.45 -39.62 51.42
C ASP A 270 7.52 -38.64 51.80
N VAL A 271 8.61 -38.60 51.02
CA VAL A 271 9.65 -37.57 51.15
C VAL A 271 9.49 -36.64 49.97
N MET A 272 9.13 -35.39 50.26
CA MET A 272 8.75 -34.42 49.27
C MET A 272 9.45 -33.09 49.48
N THR A 273 9.56 -32.31 48.42
CA THR A 273 10.06 -30.93 48.45
C THR A 273 8.88 -29.98 48.27
N PHE A 274 8.74 -29.05 49.22
CA PHE A 274 7.69 -28.04 49.22
C PHE A 274 8.28 -26.67 48.96
N TYR A 275 7.72 -25.93 47.99
CA TYR A 275 8.05 -24.54 47.72
C TYR A 275 6.86 -23.66 48.07
N GLY A 276 7.06 -22.68 48.96
CA GLY A 276 5.93 -21.89 49.42
C GLY A 276 6.36 -20.64 50.18
N THR A 277 5.43 -20.08 50.93
CA THR A 277 5.63 -18.86 51.71
C THR A 277 5.41 -19.16 53.18
N MET A 278 6.31 -18.72 54.05
CA MET A 278 6.12 -18.82 55.51
C MET A 278 4.94 -17.95 55.93
N ASN A 279 4.15 -18.45 56.89
CA ASN A 279 2.92 -17.80 57.36
C ASN A 279 2.86 -17.78 58.89
N GLY A 280 4.00 -17.47 59.51
CA GLY A 280 4.14 -17.40 60.93
C GLY A 280 4.13 -18.77 61.64
N MET A 281 3.56 -18.83 62.83
CA MET A 281 3.49 -20.02 63.67
C MET A 281 2.06 -20.51 63.83
N TYR A 282 1.86 -21.82 63.92
CA TYR A 282 0.58 -22.44 64.15
C TYR A 282 0.58 -23.27 65.47
N SER A 283 -0.41 -23.05 66.33
CA SER A 283 -0.58 -23.78 67.58
C SER A 283 -1.75 -24.70 67.56
N TYR A 284 -1.57 -25.94 68.03
CA TYR A 284 -2.65 -26.93 68.17
C TYR A 284 -2.52 -27.69 69.48
N LYS A 285 -3.62 -28.38 69.88
CA LYS A 285 -3.60 -29.25 71.04
C LYS A 285 -3.21 -30.67 70.65
N SER A 286 -2.25 -31.25 71.30
CA SER A 286 -1.92 -32.68 71.19
C SER A 286 -3.01 -33.56 71.85
N VAL A 287 -3.01 -34.82 71.54
CA VAL A 287 -3.90 -35.82 72.17
C VAL A 287 -3.82 -35.83 73.70
N LEU A 288 -2.65 -35.52 74.24
CA LEU A 288 -2.38 -35.43 75.67
C LEU A 288 -2.67 -34.04 76.27
N GLY A 289 -3.27 -33.14 75.49
CA GLY A 289 -3.68 -31.80 75.93
C GLY A 289 -2.59 -30.74 75.92
N ALA A 290 -1.34 -31.05 75.59
CA ALA A 290 -0.24 -30.08 75.51
C ALA A 290 -0.45 -29.18 74.26
N THR A 291 -0.12 -27.87 74.41
CA THR A 291 -0.11 -26.98 73.23
C THR A 291 1.25 -27.17 72.53
N ILE A 292 1.15 -27.51 71.23
CA ILE A 292 2.32 -27.60 70.31
C ILE A 292 2.26 -26.45 69.33
N THR A 293 3.38 -25.72 69.18
CA THR A 293 3.50 -24.66 68.26
C THR A 293 4.59 -24.99 67.21
N VAL A 294 4.25 -24.91 65.94
CA VAL A 294 5.16 -25.24 64.84
C VAL A 294 5.14 -24.13 63.78
N PRO A 295 6.21 -23.97 62.96
CA PRO A 295 6.19 -23.09 61.83
C PRO A 295 5.13 -23.51 60.80
N LEU A 296 4.44 -22.52 60.24
CA LEU A 296 3.43 -22.72 59.21
C LEU A 296 3.91 -22.24 57.84
N MET A 297 3.81 -23.10 56.86
CA MET A 297 4.11 -22.80 55.46
C MET A 297 2.86 -22.97 54.59
N LYS A 298 2.62 -22.04 53.70
CA LYS A 298 1.66 -22.22 52.57
C LYS A 298 2.45 -22.61 51.32
N ALA A 299 2.40 -23.86 50.94
CA ALA A 299 3.09 -24.36 49.78
C ALA A 299 2.30 -24.00 48.51
N SER A 300 3.02 -23.46 47.52
CA SER A 300 2.52 -23.19 46.16
C SER A 300 2.79 -24.36 45.22
N TYR A 301 3.92 -25.06 45.45
CA TYR A 301 4.35 -26.22 44.64
C TYR A 301 4.91 -27.30 45.55
N ALA A 302 4.74 -28.57 45.11
CA ALA A 302 5.25 -29.76 45.81
C ALA A 302 5.71 -30.81 44.77
N GLU A 303 6.84 -31.43 44.99
CA GLU A 303 7.44 -32.47 44.14
C GLU A 303 8.17 -33.55 44.93
#